data_457b2650c930e0cf7df81243b8c26c89
#
_entry.id   457b2650c930e0cf7df81243b8c26c89
#
_cell.length_a   1.000
_cell.length_b   1.000
_cell.length_c   1.000
_cell.angle_alpha   90.00
_cell.angle_beta   90.00
_cell.angle_gamma   90.00
#
_symmetry.space_group_name_H-M   'P 1'
#
loop_
_entity.id
_entity.type
_entity.pdbx_description
1 polymer ?
#
loop_
_entity_poly.entity_id
_entity_poly.type
_entity_poly.pdbx_seq_one_letter_code
_entity_poly.pdbx_strand_id
1 'polypeptide(L)'
;MGSLVTPNEIINPSKQDLTIRSESVKKGLIPYWDRDEVNYLIDRVANHEHQMLLRFLWMSGVRVTEAVSLRKQDIDLQNAVMRVRWLKSRKYQERVVPIHPRLVDLLRLYTATLKAEDRVFPITRQRAWQITKKHLGGKTHKLRHSFAVNWLRSGCDLTPLHRILGHSKIQTTMEYTKIVPVDQGKELIKVVF
;
A
#
# COMPACT_ATOMS: atom_id res chain seq x y z
N MET A 1 44.93 -12.02 -17.78
CA MET A 1 43.95 -12.97 -17.24
C MET A 1 43.02 -12.17 -16.34
N GLY A 2 41.90 -11.72 -16.87
CA GLY A 2 40.93 -10.92 -16.14
C GLY A 2 39.88 -11.86 -15.53
N SER A 3 39.74 -11.82 -14.22
CA SER A 3 38.69 -12.56 -13.49
C SER A 3 37.33 -11.87 -13.73
N LEU A 4 36.41 -12.60 -14.31
CA LEU A 4 35.01 -12.24 -14.46
C LEU A 4 34.35 -12.19 -13.07
N VAL A 5 33.91 -11.00 -12.65
CA VAL A 5 33.06 -10.80 -11.49
C VAL A 5 31.64 -11.24 -11.88
N THR A 6 31.13 -12.28 -11.25
CA THR A 6 29.76 -12.76 -11.44
C THR A 6 28.77 -11.80 -10.79
N PRO A 7 27.70 -11.36 -11.49
CA PRO A 7 26.63 -10.57 -10.86
C PRO A 7 25.63 -11.52 -10.24
N ASN A 8 25.65 -11.69 -8.92
CA ASN A 8 24.49 -12.09 -8.10
C ASN A 8 24.89 -12.45 -6.65
N GLU A 9 25.32 -11.44 -5.89
CA GLU A 9 25.10 -11.52 -4.44
C GLU A 9 23.91 -10.62 -4.10
N ILE A 10 22.71 -11.20 -4.19
CA ILE A 10 21.53 -10.65 -3.54
C ILE A 10 21.81 -10.76 -2.04
N ILE A 11 22.20 -9.65 -1.43
CA ILE A 11 22.37 -9.54 0.04
C ILE A 11 21.00 -9.82 0.64
N ASN A 12 20.85 -11.01 1.17
CA ASN A 12 19.64 -11.49 1.83
C ASN A 12 19.70 -10.98 3.29
N PRO A 13 19.00 -9.88 3.66
CA PRO A 13 19.09 -9.35 5.02
C PRO A 13 18.56 -10.40 6.00
N SER A 14 19.33 -10.66 7.06
CA SER A 14 18.94 -11.60 8.11
C SER A 14 17.66 -11.12 8.81
N LYS A 15 16.91 -12.03 9.47
CA LYS A 15 15.75 -11.65 10.29
C LYS A 15 16.11 -10.59 11.35
N GLN A 16 17.33 -10.63 11.87
CA GLN A 16 17.85 -9.65 12.83
C GLN A 16 18.03 -8.26 12.22
N ASP A 17 18.51 -8.16 10.97
CA ASP A 17 18.68 -6.87 10.28
C ASP A 17 17.34 -6.18 10.01
N LEU A 18 16.28 -6.97 9.73
CA LEU A 18 14.92 -6.44 9.53
C LEU A 18 14.29 -5.97 10.86
N THR A 19 14.56 -6.68 11.96
CA THR A 19 14.08 -6.30 13.30
C THR A 19 14.74 -5.02 13.79
N ILE A 20 16.04 -4.84 13.57
CA ILE A 20 16.78 -3.62 13.98
C ILE A 20 16.28 -2.38 13.23
N ARG A 21 15.89 -2.51 11.94
CA ARG A 21 15.32 -1.39 11.17
C ARG A 21 13.90 -1.02 11.60
N SER A 22 13.11 -1.98 12.10
CA SER A 22 11.75 -1.72 12.59
C SER A 22 11.70 -1.06 13.96
N GLU A 23 12.75 -1.20 14.77
CA GLU A 23 12.84 -0.61 16.12
C GLU A 23 13.27 0.86 16.14
N SER A 24 13.76 1.41 15.05
CA SER A 24 14.11 2.83 14.93
C SER A 24 12.89 3.77 14.78
N VAL A 25 11.69 3.30 15.12
CA VAL A 25 10.50 4.16 15.21
C VAL A 25 10.68 5.10 16.38
N LYS A 26 11.09 6.34 16.13
CA LYS A 26 11.12 7.41 17.14
C LYS A 26 9.78 7.42 17.86
N LYS A 27 9.82 7.34 19.19
CA LYS A 27 8.64 7.32 20.07
C LYS A 27 7.66 8.43 19.64
N GLY A 28 6.44 8.06 19.19
CA GLY A 28 5.43 9.01 18.72
C GLY A 28 5.16 9.06 17.21
N LEU A 29 5.93 8.36 16.37
CA LEU A 29 5.67 8.30 14.93
C LEU A 29 4.70 7.16 14.58
N ILE A 30 3.95 7.35 13.48
CA ILE A 30 3.04 6.34 12.95
C ILE A 30 3.85 5.12 12.48
N PRO A 31 3.53 3.89 12.94
CA PRO A 31 4.26 2.69 12.55
C PRO A 31 4.02 2.34 11.08
N TYR A 32 5.09 2.09 10.33
CA TYR A 32 5.06 1.66 8.92
C TYR A 32 6.17 0.64 8.65
N TRP A 33 6.12 -0.03 7.53
CA TRP A 33 7.20 -0.82 6.94
C TRP A 33 7.82 -0.03 5.79
N ASP A 34 9.13 -0.11 5.62
CA ASP A 34 9.79 0.42 4.44
C ASP A 34 9.40 -0.36 3.19
N ARG A 35 9.57 0.27 2.01
CA ARG A 35 9.19 -0.31 0.71
C ARG A 35 9.79 -1.69 0.50
N ASP A 36 11.08 -1.83 0.74
CA ASP A 36 11.79 -3.06 0.46
C ASP A 36 11.44 -4.13 1.50
N GLU A 37 11.23 -3.74 2.77
CA GLU A 37 10.76 -4.62 3.84
C GLU A 37 9.37 -5.19 3.53
N VAL A 38 8.40 -4.35 3.16
CA VAL A 38 7.04 -4.84 2.88
C VAL A 38 7.00 -5.73 1.64
N ASN A 39 7.75 -5.40 0.58
CA ASN A 39 7.84 -6.23 -0.61
C ASN A 39 8.47 -7.59 -0.29
N TYR A 40 9.60 -7.60 0.42
CA TYR A 40 10.25 -8.83 0.85
C TYR A 40 9.31 -9.75 1.65
N LEU A 41 8.58 -9.19 2.62
CA LEU A 41 7.63 -9.96 3.42
C LEU A 41 6.49 -10.54 2.59
N ILE A 42 5.93 -9.75 1.66
CA ILE A 42 4.83 -10.18 0.79
C ILE A 42 5.29 -11.25 -0.20
N ASP A 43 6.49 -11.12 -0.79
CA ASP A 43 7.02 -12.05 -1.78
C ASP A 43 7.23 -13.47 -1.22
N ARG A 44 7.42 -13.60 0.09
CA ARG A 44 7.56 -14.88 0.80
C ARG A 44 6.22 -15.56 1.16
N VAL A 45 5.10 -14.95 0.88
CA VAL A 45 3.79 -15.52 1.17
C VAL A 45 3.44 -16.55 0.11
N ALA A 46 3.53 -17.83 0.46
CA ALA A 46 3.27 -18.94 -0.46
C ALA A 46 1.80 -19.03 -0.91
N ASN A 47 0.85 -18.64 -0.05
CA ASN A 47 -0.56 -18.63 -0.42
C ASN A 47 -0.88 -17.45 -1.33
N HIS A 48 -1.24 -17.72 -2.56
CA HIS A 48 -1.47 -16.71 -3.60
C HIS A 48 -2.59 -15.71 -3.27
N GLU A 49 -3.68 -16.16 -2.66
CA GLU A 49 -4.79 -15.26 -2.26
C GLU A 49 -4.36 -14.30 -1.15
N HIS A 50 -3.62 -14.82 -0.16
CA HIS A 50 -3.06 -13.99 0.92
C HIS A 50 -2.05 -12.98 0.36
N GLN A 51 -1.17 -13.43 -0.53
CA GLN A 51 -0.17 -12.58 -1.17
C GLN A 51 -0.85 -11.46 -1.95
N MET A 52 -1.87 -11.79 -2.77
CA MET A 52 -2.60 -10.81 -3.57
C MET A 52 -3.34 -9.79 -2.70
N LEU A 53 -4.01 -10.21 -1.62
CA LEU A 53 -4.64 -9.31 -0.67
C LEU A 53 -3.64 -8.31 -0.05
N LEU A 54 -2.50 -8.82 0.42
CA LEU A 54 -1.47 -7.98 1.06
C LEU A 54 -0.86 -6.99 0.07
N ARG A 55 -0.60 -7.44 -1.15
CA ARG A 55 -0.09 -6.61 -2.24
C ARG A 55 -1.10 -5.54 -2.65
N PHE A 56 -2.38 -5.91 -2.74
CA PHE A 56 -3.46 -4.97 -3.01
C PHE A 56 -3.56 -3.88 -1.95
N LEU A 57 -3.59 -4.25 -0.67
CA LEU A 57 -3.63 -3.29 0.45
C LEU A 57 -2.40 -2.36 0.48
N TRP A 58 -1.21 -2.92 0.19
CA TRP A 58 0.03 -2.18 0.12
C TRP A 58 0.05 -1.18 -1.04
N MET A 59 -0.33 -1.59 -2.24
CA MET A 59 -0.17 -0.78 -3.45
C MET A 59 -1.31 0.21 -3.69
N SER A 60 -2.47 0.02 -3.03
CA SER A 60 -3.63 0.90 -3.17
C SER A 60 -3.85 1.86 -2.00
N GLY A 61 -3.32 1.53 -0.82
CA GLY A 61 -3.53 2.30 0.40
C GLY A 61 -4.98 2.32 0.90
N VAL A 62 -5.90 1.54 0.35
CA VAL A 62 -7.31 1.49 0.79
C VAL A 62 -7.43 0.86 2.18
N ARG A 63 -8.55 1.12 2.86
CA ARG A 63 -8.85 0.48 4.14
C ARG A 63 -9.20 -1.00 3.92
N VAL A 64 -8.87 -1.85 4.89
CA VAL A 64 -9.21 -3.29 4.80
C VAL A 64 -10.71 -3.52 4.61
N THR A 65 -11.57 -2.71 5.24
CA THR A 65 -13.02 -2.79 5.07
C THR A 65 -13.46 -2.45 3.65
N GLU A 66 -12.79 -1.51 3.00
CA GLU A 66 -13.02 -1.14 1.61
C GLU A 66 -12.57 -2.28 0.67
N ALA A 67 -11.39 -2.86 0.91
CA ALA A 67 -10.86 -3.95 0.11
C ALA A 67 -11.76 -5.21 0.14
N VAL A 68 -12.23 -5.65 1.31
CA VAL A 68 -13.08 -6.85 1.43
C VAL A 68 -14.51 -6.66 0.95
N SER A 69 -14.95 -5.42 0.71
CA SER A 69 -16.24 -5.11 0.10
C SER A 69 -16.16 -4.86 -1.41
N LEU A 70 -14.95 -4.72 -1.95
CA LEU A 70 -14.72 -4.42 -3.37
C LEU A 70 -15.20 -5.58 -4.26
N ARG A 71 -15.96 -5.25 -5.30
CA ARG A 71 -16.43 -6.19 -6.31
C ARG A 71 -15.66 -6.00 -7.61
N LYS A 72 -15.65 -7.03 -8.48
CA LYS A 72 -14.99 -6.93 -9.79
C LYS A 72 -15.51 -5.77 -10.62
N GLN A 73 -16.83 -5.53 -10.62
CA GLN A 73 -17.47 -4.41 -11.34
C GLN A 73 -17.05 -3.01 -10.86
N ASP A 74 -16.46 -2.91 -9.66
CA ASP A 74 -15.95 -1.66 -9.13
C ASP A 74 -14.54 -1.32 -9.66
N ILE A 75 -13.92 -2.24 -10.41
CA ILE A 75 -12.57 -2.09 -10.97
C ILE A 75 -12.66 -1.87 -12.48
N ASP A 76 -12.15 -0.75 -12.93
CA ASP A 76 -11.94 -0.45 -14.35
C ASP A 76 -10.44 -0.59 -14.67
N LEU A 77 -10.08 -1.77 -15.18
CA LEU A 77 -8.69 -2.08 -15.53
C LEU A 77 -8.23 -1.38 -16.82
N GLN A 78 -9.16 -0.90 -17.64
CA GLN A 78 -8.84 -0.18 -18.87
C GLN A 78 -8.39 1.24 -18.54
N ASN A 79 -9.12 1.92 -17.65
CA ASN A 79 -8.81 3.26 -17.20
C ASN A 79 -7.90 3.29 -15.95
N ALA A 80 -7.47 2.12 -15.46
CA ALA A 80 -6.64 1.95 -14.27
C ALA A 80 -7.19 2.67 -13.04
N VAL A 81 -8.48 2.52 -12.76
CA VAL A 81 -9.17 3.11 -11.61
C VAL A 81 -10.07 2.10 -10.92
N MET A 82 -10.35 2.31 -9.64
CA MET A 82 -11.37 1.56 -8.90
C MET A 82 -12.27 2.49 -8.11
N ARG A 83 -13.53 2.12 -7.99
CA ARG A 83 -14.54 2.81 -7.21
C ARG A 83 -14.61 2.21 -5.82
N VAL A 84 -14.21 2.96 -4.83
CA VAL A 84 -14.17 2.53 -3.43
C VAL A 84 -15.31 3.16 -2.66
N ARG A 85 -16.14 2.31 -2.02
CA ARG A 85 -17.31 2.73 -1.25
C ARG A 85 -17.10 2.48 0.23
N TRP A 86 -17.59 3.39 1.06
CA TRP A 86 -17.61 3.21 2.51
C TRP A 86 -18.87 3.84 3.13
N LEU A 87 -19.29 3.34 4.28
CA LEU A 87 -20.40 3.88 5.03
C LEU A 87 -19.91 4.97 6.00
N LYS A 88 -20.49 6.18 5.91
CA LYS A 88 -20.26 7.26 6.86
C LYS A 88 -21.60 7.86 7.29
N SER A 89 -21.86 7.87 8.60
CA SER A 89 -23.10 8.48 9.17
C SER A 89 -24.38 8.00 8.47
N ARG A 90 -24.50 6.68 8.25
CA ARG A 90 -25.61 6.00 7.55
C ARG A 90 -25.77 6.35 6.05
N LYS A 91 -24.83 7.11 5.46
CA LYS A 91 -24.79 7.40 4.02
C LYS A 91 -23.60 6.72 3.37
N TYR A 92 -23.82 6.11 2.21
CA TYR A 92 -22.73 5.61 1.38
C TYR A 92 -21.98 6.79 0.77
N GLN A 93 -20.68 6.74 0.90
CA GLN A 93 -19.73 7.63 0.26
C GLN A 93 -18.91 6.81 -0.73
N GLU A 94 -18.48 7.42 -1.81
CA GLU A 94 -17.58 6.78 -2.76
C GLU A 94 -16.46 7.71 -3.18
N ARG A 95 -15.35 7.13 -3.62
CA ARG A 95 -14.27 7.84 -4.29
C ARG A 95 -13.66 6.96 -5.37
N VAL A 96 -13.09 7.60 -6.37
CA VAL A 96 -12.26 6.93 -7.38
C VAL A 96 -10.82 6.92 -6.89
N VAL A 97 -10.20 5.76 -6.94
CA VAL A 97 -8.80 5.54 -6.55
C VAL A 97 -8.04 5.04 -7.77
N PRO A 98 -6.96 5.70 -8.20
CA PRO A 98 -6.13 5.23 -9.29
C PRO A 98 -5.42 3.93 -8.90
N ILE A 99 -5.22 3.06 -9.87
CA ILE A 99 -4.56 1.77 -9.69
C ILE A 99 -3.18 1.86 -10.35
N HIS A 100 -2.14 1.56 -9.57
CA HIS A 100 -0.78 1.51 -10.09
C HIS A 100 -0.66 0.46 -11.22
N PRO A 101 0.07 0.70 -12.34
CA PRO A 101 0.15 -0.22 -13.49
C PRO A 101 0.49 -1.66 -13.11
N ARG A 102 1.49 -1.87 -12.24
CA ARG A 102 1.81 -3.22 -11.73
C ARG A 102 0.65 -3.90 -11.00
N LEU A 103 -0.21 -3.14 -10.32
CA LEU A 103 -1.38 -3.68 -9.65
C LEU A 103 -2.51 -3.98 -10.65
N VAL A 104 -2.61 -3.23 -11.75
CA VAL A 104 -3.53 -3.51 -12.86
C VAL A 104 -3.25 -4.91 -13.43
N ASP A 105 -1.98 -5.23 -13.73
CA ASP A 105 -1.59 -6.52 -14.28
C ASP A 105 -1.92 -7.68 -13.33
N LEU A 106 -1.61 -7.51 -12.04
CA LEU A 106 -1.95 -8.49 -11.01
C LEU A 106 -3.46 -8.70 -10.87
N LEU A 107 -4.23 -7.61 -10.86
CA LEU A 107 -5.69 -7.68 -10.77
C LEU A 107 -6.31 -8.31 -12.01
N ARG A 108 -5.78 -8.04 -13.21
CA ARG A 108 -6.26 -8.64 -14.46
C ARG A 108 -6.22 -10.17 -14.39
N LEU A 109 -5.09 -10.71 -13.93
CA LEU A 109 -4.93 -12.16 -13.76
C LEU A 109 -5.82 -12.70 -12.62
N TYR A 110 -5.77 -12.03 -11.47
CA TYR A 110 -6.46 -12.48 -10.26
C TYR A 110 -7.99 -12.48 -10.40
N THR A 111 -8.55 -11.51 -11.13
CA THR A 111 -10.00 -11.37 -11.31
C THR A 111 -10.52 -11.97 -12.61
N ALA A 112 -9.69 -12.66 -13.40
CA ALA A 112 -10.06 -13.15 -14.72
C ALA A 112 -11.32 -14.04 -14.72
N THR A 113 -11.44 -14.91 -13.72
CA THR A 113 -12.55 -15.88 -13.59
C THR A 113 -13.74 -15.36 -12.77
N LEU A 114 -13.62 -14.19 -12.15
CA LEU A 114 -14.69 -13.62 -11.33
C LEU A 114 -15.81 -13.05 -12.21
N LYS A 115 -17.04 -13.15 -11.74
CA LYS A 115 -18.19 -12.43 -12.28
C LYS A 115 -18.21 -10.99 -11.82
N ALA A 116 -18.96 -10.12 -12.46
CA ALA A 116 -19.03 -8.70 -12.15
C ALA A 116 -19.41 -8.39 -10.67
N GLU A 117 -20.36 -9.17 -10.15
CA GLU A 117 -20.89 -9.07 -8.79
C GLU A 117 -20.02 -9.73 -7.72
N ASP A 118 -19.05 -10.56 -8.10
CA ASP A 118 -18.20 -11.27 -7.15
C ASP A 118 -17.29 -10.31 -6.38
N ARG A 119 -17.07 -10.62 -5.10
CA ARG A 119 -16.07 -9.91 -4.31
C ARG A 119 -14.67 -10.29 -4.76
N VAL A 120 -13.80 -9.30 -4.92
CA VAL A 120 -12.39 -9.53 -5.25
C VAL A 120 -11.68 -10.33 -4.14
N PHE A 121 -12.02 -10.02 -2.88
CA PHE A 121 -11.51 -10.74 -1.71
C PHE A 121 -12.70 -11.23 -0.88
N PRO A 122 -13.18 -12.47 -1.08
CA PRO A 122 -14.38 -13.00 -0.40
C PRO A 122 -14.08 -13.45 1.03
N ILE A 123 -13.46 -12.57 1.83
CA ILE A 123 -13.09 -12.82 3.23
C ILE A 123 -13.64 -11.73 4.15
N THR A 124 -13.63 -12.02 5.44
CA THR A 124 -13.99 -11.03 6.47
C THR A 124 -12.83 -10.10 6.80
N ARG A 125 -13.14 -8.92 7.35
CA ARG A 125 -12.13 -8.00 7.89
C ARG A 125 -11.23 -8.69 8.93
N GLN A 126 -11.82 -9.55 9.78
CA GLN A 126 -11.08 -10.29 10.79
C GLN A 126 -10.08 -11.25 10.15
N ARG A 127 -10.50 -11.97 9.10
CA ARG A 127 -9.59 -12.87 8.37
C ARG A 127 -8.45 -12.11 7.71
N ALA A 128 -8.72 -10.97 7.09
CA ALA A 128 -7.68 -10.11 6.51
C ALA A 128 -6.67 -9.63 7.58
N TRP A 129 -7.15 -9.30 8.77
CA TRP A 129 -6.28 -8.95 9.90
C TRP A 129 -5.39 -10.13 10.33
N GLN A 130 -5.97 -11.35 10.45
CA GLN A 130 -5.19 -12.56 10.79
C GLN A 130 -4.11 -12.85 9.74
N ILE A 131 -4.44 -12.72 8.46
CA ILE A 131 -3.49 -12.87 7.34
C ILE A 131 -2.33 -11.88 7.50
N THR A 132 -2.64 -10.60 7.69
CA THR A 132 -1.61 -9.57 7.84
C THR A 132 -0.72 -9.83 9.07
N LYS A 133 -1.33 -10.17 10.21
CA LYS A 133 -0.59 -10.48 11.44
C LYS A 133 0.32 -11.69 11.25
N LYS A 134 -0.19 -12.75 10.61
CA LYS A 134 0.58 -14.00 10.37
C LYS A 134 1.80 -13.75 9.49
N HIS A 135 1.63 -13.03 8.38
CA HIS A 135 2.68 -12.93 7.36
C HIS A 135 3.60 -11.72 7.54
N LEU A 136 3.08 -10.60 8.06
CA LEU A 136 3.84 -9.35 8.20
C LEU A 136 4.11 -8.95 9.67
N GLY A 137 3.57 -9.68 10.64
CA GLY A 137 3.79 -9.39 12.06
C GLY A 137 3.10 -8.12 12.58
N GLY A 138 2.18 -7.50 11.81
CA GLY A 138 1.57 -6.23 12.17
C GLY A 138 0.08 -6.12 11.85
N LYS A 139 -0.48 -4.93 12.11
CA LYS A 139 -1.88 -4.61 11.81
C LYS A 139 -2.04 -4.22 10.32
N THR A 140 -3.21 -4.53 9.71
CA THR A 140 -3.52 -4.15 8.32
C THR A 140 -3.35 -2.65 8.05
N HIS A 141 -3.64 -1.80 9.04
CA HIS A 141 -3.50 -0.35 8.89
C HIS A 141 -2.06 0.11 8.68
N LYS A 142 -1.07 -0.67 9.16
CA LYS A 142 0.36 -0.41 8.92
C LYS A 142 0.70 -0.46 7.44
N LEU A 143 0.05 -1.33 6.62
CA LEU A 143 0.22 -1.34 5.15
C LEU A 143 -0.19 -0.01 4.50
N ARG A 144 -1.31 0.55 4.96
CA ARG A 144 -1.78 1.85 4.49
C ARG A 144 -0.86 3.00 4.90
N HIS A 145 -0.30 2.93 6.11
CA HIS A 145 0.72 3.89 6.55
C HIS A 145 1.98 3.77 5.69
N SER A 146 2.42 2.54 5.41
CA SER A 146 3.56 2.28 4.53
C SER A 146 3.33 2.84 3.12
N PHE A 147 2.13 2.67 2.55
CA PHE A 147 1.75 3.29 1.27
C PHE A 147 1.90 4.81 1.31
N ALA A 148 1.36 5.47 2.34
CA ALA A 148 1.41 6.92 2.46
C ALA A 148 2.86 7.45 2.61
N VAL A 149 3.67 6.78 3.44
CA VAL A 149 5.09 7.12 3.62
C VAL A 149 5.87 6.93 2.32
N ASN A 150 5.65 5.80 1.63
CA ASN A 150 6.31 5.53 0.35
C ASN A 150 5.91 6.53 -0.73
N TRP A 151 4.63 6.92 -0.79
CA TRP A 151 4.12 7.96 -1.69
C TRP A 151 4.90 9.28 -1.52
N LEU A 152 5.02 9.77 -0.30
CA LEU A 152 5.74 11.02 0.00
C LEU A 152 7.26 10.88 -0.24
N ARG A 153 7.87 9.74 0.12
CA ARG A 153 9.29 9.47 -0.17
C ARG A 153 9.62 9.42 -1.66
N SER A 154 8.63 9.08 -2.47
CA SER A 154 8.74 9.12 -3.94
C SER A 154 8.63 10.54 -4.51
N GLY A 155 8.50 11.57 -3.67
CA GLY A 155 8.37 12.96 -4.08
C GLY A 155 6.98 13.34 -4.60
N CYS A 156 5.96 12.51 -4.33
CA CYS A 156 4.60 12.78 -4.78
C CYS A 156 3.85 13.69 -3.79
N ASP A 157 2.96 14.50 -4.31
CA ASP A 157 2.24 15.53 -3.54
C ASP A 157 1.29 14.96 -2.48
N LEU A 158 1.10 15.73 -1.41
CA LEU A 158 0.20 15.42 -0.31
C LEU A 158 -1.28 15.49 -0.71
N THR A 159 -1.66 16.39 -1.61
CA THR A 159 -3.06 16.60 -2.01
C THR A 159 -3.66 15.39 -2.73
N PRO A 160 -3.03 14.79 -3.75
CA PRO A 160 -3.49 13.53 -4.33
C PRO A 160 -3.52 12.40 -3.30
N LEU A 161 -2.51 12.29 -2.42
CA LEU A 161 -2.48 11.29 -1.35
C LEU A 161 -3.71 11.40 -0.45
N HIS A 162 -4.06 12.63 -0.02
CA HIS A 162 -5.24 12.87 0.80
C HIS A 162 -6.53 12.37 0.14
N ARG A 163 -6.71 12.63 -1.16
CA ARG A 163 -7.87 12.15 -1.94
C ARG A 163 -7.90 10.63 -2.05
N ILE A 164 -6.77 10.00 -2.38
CA ILE A 164 -6.64 8.53 -2.48
C ILE A 164 -6.99 7.87 -1.14
N LEU A 165 -6.45 8.39 -0.06
CA LEU A 165 -6.71 7.86 1.28
C LEU A 165 -8.15 8.13 1.74
N GLY A 166 -8.82 9.18 1.28
CA GLY A 166 -10.17 9.52 1.70
C GLY A 166 -10.24 9.86 3.19
N HIS A 167 -9.27 10.64 3.69
CA HIS A 167 -9.32 11.21 5.02
C HIS A 167 -10.30 12.38 5.04
N SER A 168 -11.15 12.47 6.06
CA SER A 168 -12.09 13.57 6.22
C SER A 168 -11.40 14.89 6.60
N LYS A 169 -10.22 14.81 7.22
CA LYS A 169 -9.42 15.95 7.65
C LYS A 169 -8.02 15.85 7.04
N ILE A 170 -7.54 16.93 6.43
CA ILE A 170 -6.19 16.97 5.84
C ILE A 170 -5.09 16.75 6.87
N GLN A 171 -5.32 17.19 8.11
CA GLN A 171 -4.39 17.01 9.24
C GLN A 171 -3.98 15.55 9.43
N THR A 172 -4.91 14.62 9.21
CA THR A 172 -4.60 13.18 9.29
C THR A 172 -3.58 12.74 8.24
N THR A 173 -3.59 13.37 7.06
CA THR A 173 -2.61 13.09 6.02
C THR A 173 -1.30 13.83 6.28
N MET A 174 -1.36 15.03 6.86
CA MET A 174 -0.17 15.80 7.24
C MET A 174 0.70 15.09 8.29
N GLU A 175 0.14 14.18 9.10
CA GLU A 175 0.95 13.41 10.05
C GLU A 175 2.09 12.63 9.38
N TYR A 176 1.93 12.24 8.11
CA TYR A 176 2.98 11.54 7.36
C TYR A 176 4.15 12.46 6.98
N THR A 177 3.96 13.78 6.88
CA THR A 177 5.05 14.72 6.60
C THR A 177 6.03 14.86 7.77
N LYS A 178 5.61 14.48 8.99
CA LYS A 178 6.51 14.39 10.15
C LYS A 178 7.52 13.23 10.00
N ILE A 179 7.18 12.22 9.21
CA ILE A 179 8.03 11.06 8.92
C ILE A 179 8.94 11.34 7.72
N VAL A 180 8.39 12.02 6.71
CA VAL A 180 9.05 12.38 5.46
C VAL A 180 9.05 13.89 5.35
N PRO A 181 10.09 14.58 5.83
CA PRO A 181 10.18 16.02 5.70
C PRO A 181 10.17 16.42 4.22
N VAL A 182 9.39 17.44 3.90
CA VAL A 182 9.39 18.05 2.56
C VAL A 182 10.71 18.77 2.38
N ASP A 183 11.43 18.43 1.31
CA ASP A 183 12.63 19.15 0.91
C ASP A 183 12.22 20.50 0.29
N GLN A 184 12.19 21.55 1.12
CA GLN A 184 11.78 22.89 0.71
C GLN A 184 12.65 23.44 -0.42
N GLY A 185 13.92 23.07 -0.48
CA GLY A 185 14.81 23.48 -1.56
C GLY A 185 14.41 22.91 -2.91
N LYS A 186 14.03 21.62 -2.96
CA LYS A 186 13.53 20.99 -4.18
C LYS A 186 12.17 21.54 -4.62
N GLU A 187 11.32 21.91 -3.67
CA GLU A 187 10.04 22.54 -3.99
C GLU A 187 10.22 23.96 -4.54
N LEU A 188 11.16 24.72 -3.97
CA LEU A 188 11.45 26.09 -4.42
C LEU A 188 11.96 26.13 -5.87
N ILE A 189 12.79 25.15 -6.28
CA ILE A 189 13.32 25.06 -7.65
C ILE A 189 12.21 24.87 -8.71
N LYS A 190 11.04 24.34 -8.31
CA LYS A 190 9.89 24.18 -9.21
C LYS A 190 9.12 25.47 -9.47
N VAL A 191 9.36 26.52 -8.67
CA VAL A 191 8.69 27.82 -8.82
C VAL A 191 9.33 28.58 -9.96
N VAL A 192 8.50 28.93 -10.96
CA VAL A 192 8.89 29.79 -12.07
C VAL A 192 8.55 31.24 -11.69
N PHE A 193 9.52 32.15 -11.73
CA PHE A 193 9.36 33.56 -11.46
C PHE A 193 9.30 34.34 -12.77
#